data_b30174c6aa63f7c29899559d72e6b98a
#
_entry.id   b30174c6aa63f7c29899559d72e6b98a
#
_cell.length_a   1.000
_cell.length_b   1.000
_cell.length_c   1.000
_cell.angle_alpha   90.00
_cell.angle_beta   90.00
_cell.angle_gamma   90.00
#
_symmetry.space_group_name_H-M   'P 1'
#
loop_
_entity.id
_entity.type
_entity.pdbx_description
1 polymer ?
#
loop_
_entity_poly.entity_id
_entity_poly.type
_entity_poly.pdbx_seq_one_letter_code
_entity_poly.pdbx_strand_id
1 'polypeptide(L)'
;MFVSLVKKNKFIILFIFLLFNCFFNSSLKANPDFVDGTVIDGDSGGVFAEEEYPTGLTFSNDGTKMFITGTENDSANEFTLSTAFDISTRSFVDAFDISGTGANEDGAPTSVKFNDDGTKMFTAGFKQFIKEFSLSTAFDVSTSTFVQIKDLSTELTLNDPKDIEFNSDGTKMFIFENSNINIYTLSTGFDISTASYDDTVSVSDYEDDATGFTFSDDGTVMFILGRKDKAVNEFYLSTGFDLTTASHVSSFSIKSKDEHPKGIGFNDDGSKMFFLGGQNDKVYEYTLVSAYNLKLPTLSSSSPADNATGVSVDANIVLNFSEKVNVDNGNITIHKTSDDSTVATIDVTSSNVTGTGTSQITINPTDDLEYGVEYYVLIPATAFVDNTSGYYAGISSTTALSFTVNDDKLDPTTNKDVVGSIDAQSELAKIYISQSIDTVSNRLRFLRQNRMSDSLSSQGLEIDLGNTILVSLANDNIEKNTNSIMPTNWSAWTSGSTYVSKIGDSINSSKQETEGQSVALGFDKKLSDSDFLGFAVQYGQSDTDIGTNGTSID
;
A
#
# COMPACT_ATOMS: atom_id res chain seq x y z
N MET A 1 6.25 -20.32 -8.15
CA MET A 1 7.34 -21.32 -8.20
C MET A 1 6.72 -22.71 -8.31
N PHE A 2 6.78 -23.29 -9.47
CA PHE A 2 6.32 -24.65 -9.69
C PHE A 2 7.46 -25.59 -9.28
N VAL A 3 7.28 -26.37 -8.23
CA VAL A 3 8.20 -27.46 -7.90
C VAL A 3 7.60 -28.73 -8.47
N SER A 4 8.15 -29.20 -9.59
CA SER A 4 7.86 -30.51 -10.11
C SER A 4 8.74 -31.53 -9.37
N LEU A 5 8.14 -32.36 -8.55
CA LEU A 5 8.79 -33.52 -7.97
C LEU A 5 8.52 -34.73 -8.91
N VAL A 6 9.45 -34.99 -9.80
CA VAL A 6 9.44 -36.19 -10.61
C VAL A 6 10.01 -37.35 -9.77
N LYS A 7 9.14 -38.17 -9.25
CA LYS A 7 9.52 -39.54 -8.82
C LYS A 7 8.97 -40.49 -9.86
N LYS A 8 9.85 -41.32 -10.40
CA LYS A 8 9.55 -42.33 -11.44
C LYS A 8 8.09 -42.77 -11.45
N ASN A 9 7.39 -42.44 -12.55
CA ASN A 9 6.14 -43.02 -12.99
C ASN A 9 4.85 -42.68 -12.25
N LYS A 10 4.64 -41.44 -11.74
CA LYS A 10 3.29 -40.98 -11.37
C LYS A 10 3.21 -39.47 -11.40
N PHE A 11 2.33 -38.89 -12.22
CA PHE A 11 1.93 -37.49 -12.15
C PHE A 11 0.90 -37.33 -11.03
N ILE A 12 1.27 -36.60 -9.99
CA ILE A 12 0.32 -36.07 -9.00
C ILE A 12 0.45 -34.55 -9.06
N ILE A 13 -0.57 -33.85 -9.61
CA ILE A 13 -0.65 -32.39 -9.52
C ILE A 13 -1.20 -32.10 -8.13
N LEU A 14 -0.30 -31.72 -7.21
CA LEU A 14 -0.65 -31.22 -5.91
C LEU A 14 -0.52 -29.67 -5.94
N PHE A 15 -1.64 -28.97 -5.88
CA PHE A 15 -1.64 -27.53 -5.66
C PHE A 15 -1.26 -27.25 -4.20
N ILE A 16 -0.01 -26.94 -3.94
CA ILE A 16 0.41 -26.39 -2.64
C ILE A 16 0.50 -24.88 -2.79
N PHE A 17 -0.46 -24.16 -2.20
CA PHE A 17 -0.32 -22.75 -1.90
C PHE A 17 0.68 -22.63 -0.74
N LEU A 18 1.95 -22.43 -1.04
CA LEU A 18 2.93 -21.95 -0.06
C LEU A 18 2.79 -20.42 -0.01
N LEU A 19 2.20 -19.92 1.09
CA LEU A 19 2.39 -18.55 1.53
C LEU A 19 3.88 -18.36 1.86
N PHE A 20 4.62 -17.83 0.90
CA PHE A 20 5.97 -17.34 1.15
C PHE A 20 5.83 -15.99 1.84
N ASN A 21 5.93 -15.97 3.18
CA ASN A 21 6.30 -14.77 3.90
C ASN A 21 7.76 -14.47 3.54
N CYS A 22 7.95 -13.67 2.50
CA CYS A 22 9.24 -13.04 2.25
C CYS A 22 9.41 -11.97 3.32
N PHE A 23 10.21 -12.26 4.33
CA PHE A 23 10.78 -11.23 5.20
C PHE A 23 11.71 -10.37 4.35
N PHE A 24 11.18 -9.28 3.81
CA PHE A 24 12.01 -8.16 3.39
C PHE A 24 12.45 -7.42 4.65
N ASN A 25 13.64 -7.73 5.10
CA ASN A 25 14.32 -6.91 6.07
C ASN A 25 15.00 -5.75 5.36
N SER A 26 14.82 -4.57 5.95
CA SER A 26 15.37 -3.26 5.62
C SER A 26 14.65 -2.44 4.57
N SER A 27 13.39 -2.07 4.82
CA SER A 27 12.99 -0.72 4.49
C SER A 27 13.59 0.19 5.57
N LEU A 28 14.47 1.10 5.21
CA LEU A 28 14.64 2.33 5.95
C LEU A 28 13.25 2.95 6.03
N LYS A 29 12.59 2.84 7.17
CA LYS A 29 11.33 3.50 7.41
C LYS A 29 11.67 4.98 7.56
N ALA A 30 11.35 5.78 6.57
CA ALA A 30 11.25 7.21 6.69
C ALA A 30 9.98 7.53 7.49
N ASN A 31 9.99 7.24 8.77
CA ASN A 31 9.00 7.71 9.72
C ASN A 31 9.64 8.82 10.55
N PRO A 32 8.86 9.80 11.03
CA PRO A 32 9.35 10.74 12.03
C PRO A 32 10.06 9.98 13.16
N ASP A 33 11.30 10.36 13.44
CA ASP A 33 12.03 9.76 14.54
C ASP A 33 11.57 10.38 15.86
N PHE A 34 11.02 9.54 16.75
CA PHE A 34 10.68 9.97 18.09
C PHE A 34 11.95 10.33 18.87
N VAL A 35 12.05 11.58 19.32
CA VAL A 35 13.21 12.08 20.06
C VAL A 35 12.99 11.93 21.56
N ASP A 36 11.89 12.48 22.08
CA ASP A 36 11.58 12.46 23.51
C ASP A 36 10.07 12.62 23.77
N GLY A 37 9.61 12.13 24.92
CA GLY A 37 8.29 12.39 25.48
C GLY A 37 8.51 12.95 26.87
N THR A 38 8.53 14.26 26.99
CA THR A 38 8.76 14.91 28.28
C THR A 38 7.44 15.03 29.03
N VAL A 39 7.40 14.49 30.23
CA VAL A 39 6.24 14.58 31.12
C VAL A 39 6.05 16.03 31.54
N ILE A 40 4.84 16.53 31.35
CA ILE A 40 4.41 17.83 31.89
C ILE A 40 3.96 17.66 33.36
N ASP A 41 3.99 16.41 33.87
CA ASP A 41 3.43 16.03 35.17
C ASP A 41 4.21 16.58 36.36
N GLY A 42 3.45 16.92 37.39
CA GLY A 42 3.87 17.54 38.65
C GLY A 42 4.36 16.63 39.75
N ASP A 43 4.73 15.37 39.48
CA ASP A 43 5.15 14.44 40.55
C ASP A 43 6.65 14.51 40.92
N SER A 44 7.40 15.48 40.44
CA SER A 44 8.81 15.71 40.85
C SER A 44 9.09 17.10 41.45
N GLY A 45 8.10 17.68 42.15
CA GLY A 45 8.34 18.76 43.12
C GLY A 45 8.49 20.16 42.54
N GLY A 46 7.85 20.47 41.43
CA GLY A 46 7.83 21.82 40.90
C GLY A 46 6.95 22.01 39.67
N VAL A 47 5.80 22.62 39.86
CA VAL A 47 5.15 23.51 38.92
C VAL A 47 4.11 22.94 37.97
N PHE A 48 3.91 21.65 37.81
CA PHE A 48 2.77 21.07 37.09
C PHE A 48 1.71 20.40 37.99
N ALA A 49 1.79 20.60 39.29
CA ALA A 49 0.66 20.33 40.19
C ALA A 49 -0.56 21.23 39.88
N GLU A 50 -0.49 22.04 38.84
CA GLU A 50 -1.46 23.08 38.52
C GLU A 50 -2.27 22.82 37.26
N GLU A 51 -1.93 21.82 36.39
CA GLU A 51 -2.70 21.50 35.18
C GLU A 51 -2.75 20.01 34.89
N GLU A 52 -3.78 19.35 35.42
CA GLU A 52 -4.01 17.91 35.19
C GLU A 52 -4.71 17.62 33.84
N TYR A 53 -5.21 18.64 33.13
CA TYR A 53 -5.95 18.47 31.88
C TYR A 53 -5.47 19.45 30.81
N PRO A 54 -4.26 19.24 30.29
CA PRO A 54 -3.71 20.12 29.25
C PRO A 54 -4.50 20.00 27.94
N THR A 55 -4.70 21.11 27.22
CA THR A 55 -5.59 21.17 26.04
C THR A 55 -4.95 21.77 24.80
N GLY A 56 -4.20 22.86 24.91
CA GLY A 56 -3.57 23.56 23.79
C GLY A 56 -2.05 23.65 23.94
N LEU A 57 -1.33 23.68 22.83
CA LEU A 57 0.13 23.80 22.75
C LEU A 57 0.52 24.78 21.66
N THR A 58 1.42 25.72 21.97
CA THR A 58 2.08 26.57 20.99
C THR A 58 3.47 27.00 21.45
N PHE A 59 4.26 27.58 20.55
CA PHE A 59 5.61 28.07 20.82
C PHE A 59 5.75 29.54 20.40
N SER A 60 6.75 30.25 20.94
CA SER A 60 7.24 31.49 20.34
C SER A 60 7.97 31.18 19.03
N ASN A 61 7.98 32.10 18.07
CA ASN A 61 8.61 31.89 16.77
C ASN A 61 10.09 31.50 16.87
N ASP A 62 10.81 32.06 17.84
CA ASP A 62 12.23 31.72 18.09
C ASP A 62 12.43 30.39 18.87
N GLY A 63 11.32 29.74 19.24
CA GLY A 63 11.32 28.47 19.98
C GLY A 63 11.89 28.53 21.38
N THR A 64 12.13 29.72 21.92
CA THR A 64 12.69 29.88 23.28
C THR A 64 11.61 29.79 24.36
N LYS A 65 10.32 29.84 23.96
CA LYS A 65 9.17 29.72 24.85
C LYS A 65 8.18 28.68 24.33
N MET A 66 7.56 27.97 25.26
CA MET A 66 6.45 27.03 25.03
C MET A 66 5.28 27.46 25.90
N PHE A 67 4.07 27.37 25.35
CA PHE A 67 2.83 27.72 26.04
C PHE A 67 1.86 26.54 26.01
N ILE A 68 1.23 26.29 27.17
CA ILE A 68 0.24 25.23 27.32
C ILE A 68 -0.98 25.79 28.04
N THR A 69 -2.16 25.55 27.46
CA THR A 69 -3.41 25.78 28.16
C THR A 69 -3.96 24.49 28.77
N GLY A 70 -4.80 24.64 29.79
CA GLY A 70 -5.50 23.53 30.41
C GLY A 70 -6.77 23.94 31.12
N THR A 71 -7.59 22.96 31.47
CA THR A 71 -8.96 23.17 31.95
C THR A 71 -9.12 23.07 33.44
N GLU A 72 -8.10 22.75 34.21
CA GLU A 72 -8.20 22.69 35.67
C GLU A 72 -8.07 24.05 36.31
N ASN A 73 -7.08 24.85 35.88
CA ASN A 73 -6.84 26.18 36.39
C ASN A 73 -7.19 27.28 35.37
N ASP A 74 -7.76 26.92 34.22
CA ASP A 74 -8.21 27.86 33.19
C ASP A 74 -7.11 28.86 32.81
N SER A 75 -5.87 28.39 32.66
CA SER A 75 -4.71 29.26 32.51
C SER A 75 -3.94 29.03 31.19
N ALA A 76 -3.20 30.06 30.78
CA ALA A 76 -2.10 29.91 29.82
C ALA A 76 -0.79 29.86 30.61
N ASN A 77 -0.11 28.72 30.57
CA ASN A 77 1.13 28.43 31.26
C ASN A 77 2.32 28.70 30.34
N GLU A 78 3.29 29.51 30.80
CA GLU A 78 4.49 29.87 30.06
C GLU A 78 5.72 29.06 30.55
N PHE A 79 6.46 28.53 29.62
CA PHE A 79 7.76 27.87 29.84
C PHE A 79 8.83 28.51 29.00
N THR A 80 10.04 28.68 29.55
CA THR A 80 11.26 28.96 28.78
C THR A 80 11.94 27.66 28.41
N LEU A 81 12.52 27.62 27.19
CA LEU A 81 13.39 26.55 26.70
C LEU A 81 14.81 27.10 26.60
N SER A 82 15.77 26.51 27.34
CA SER A 82 17.18 26.97 27.29
C SER A 82 17.85 26.62 25.96
N THR A 83 17.31 25.66 25.23
CA THR A 83 17.62 25.36 23.83
C THR A 83 16.32 25.44 23.04
N ALA A 84 16.30 26.25 21.98
CA ALA A 84 15.10 26.48 21.18
C ALA A 84 14.50 25.15 20.67
N PHE A 85 13.19 25.00 20.86
CA PHE A 85 12.44 23.80 20.45
C PHE A 85 12.98 22.47 20.99
N ASP A 86 13.65 22.50 22.15
CA ASP A 86 14.05 21.30 22.90
C ASP A 86 13.27 21.27 24.21
N ILE A 87 12.17 20.50 24.21
CA ILE A 87 11.24 20.43 25.33
C ILE A 87 11.87 19.81 26.59
N SER A 88 12.99 19.09 26.46
CA SER A 88 13.73 18.56 27.61
C SER A 88 14.40 19.67 28.46
N THR A 89 14.61 20.87 27.88
CA THR A 89 15.28 22.01 28.51
C THR A 89 14.33 23.01 29.15
N ARG A 90 13.03 22.67 29.22
CA ARG A 90 11.97 23.57 29.72
C ARG A 90 12.13 23.94 31.20
N SER A 91 11.72 25.15 31.51
CA SER A 91 11.53 25.64 32.87
C SER A 91 10.26 26.49 32.93
N PHE A 92 9.38 26.21 33.88
CA PHE A 92 8.17 27.03 34.09
C PHE A 92 8.55 28.45 34.49
N VAL A 93 7.79 29.44 33.99
CA VAL A 93 8.00 30.86 34.24
C VAL A 93 6.82 31.46 34.98
N ASP A 94 5.63 31.38 34.38
CA ASP A 94 4.43 32.03 34.90
C ASP A 94 3.14 31.41 34.32
N ALA A 95 2.00 31.77 34.89
CA ALA A 95 0.68 31.38 34.40
C ALA A 95 -0.26 32.59 34.42
N PHE A 96 -1.06 32.75 33.38
CA PHE A 96 -2.08 33.77 33.28
C PHE A 96 -3.46 33.13 33.33
N ASP A 97 -4.26 33.53 34.35
CA ASP A 97 -5.65 33.07 34.50
C ASP A 97 -6.55 33.74 33.43
N ILE A 98 -7.14 32.90 32.59
CA ILE A 98 -8.02 33.28 31.47
C ILE A 98 -9.48 33.35 31.94
N SER A 99 -9.85 32.69 33.04
CA SER A 99 -11.24 32.51 33.49
C SER A 99 -11.95 33.78 33.88
N GLY A 100 -11.25 34.69 34.58
CA GLY A 100 -11.80 35.94 35.12
C GLY A 100 -11.94 37.08 34.13
N THR A 101 -11.68 36.88 32.83
CA THR A 101 -11.59 37.95 31.84
C THR A 101 -12.79 37.97 30.90
N GLY A 102 -13.54 39.12 30.95
CA GLY A 102 -14.73 39.36 30.12
C GLY A 102 -16.05 39.00 30.82
N ALA A 103 -17.17 39.40 30.20
CA ALA A 103 -18.52 39.27 30.79
C ALA A 103 -19.06 37.83 30.82
N ASN A 104 -18.36 36.87 30.20
CA ASN A 104 -18.71 35.46 30.16
C ASN A 104 -17.57 34.67 30.77
N GLU A 105 -17.80 34.12 31.95
CA GLU A 105 -16.90 33.16 32.61
C GLU A 105 -16.80 31.90 31.74
N ASP A 106 -15.80 31.85 30.86
CA ASP A 106 -15.45 30.68 30.09
C ASP A 106 -14.16 30.09 30.70
N GLY A 107 -14.38 29.28 31.73
CA GLY A 107 -13.32 28.48 32.30
C GLY A 107 -13.24 27.21 31.49
N ALA A 108 -12.28 26.98 30.72
CA ALA A 108 -11.81 25.79 30.03
C ALA A 108 -11.24 26.15 28.63
N PRO A 109 -10.09 26.79 28.59
CA PRO A 109 -9.43 27.08 27.33
C PRO A 109 -9.04 25.77 26.63
N THR A 110 -9.29 25.69 25.33
CA THR A 110 -8.97 24.52 24.49
C THR A 110 -7.74 24.76 23.64
N SER A 111 -7.39 26.04 23.39
CA SER A 111 -6.25 26.41 22.54
C SER A 111 -5.69 27.79 22.95
N VAL A 112 -4.42 27.99 22.64
CA VAL A 112 -3.72 29.28 22.74
C VAL A 112 -2.87 29.51 21.49
N LYS A 113 -2.95 30.73 20.93
CA LYS A 113 -2.12 31.16 19.80
C LYS A 113 -1.65 32.59 20.01
N PHE A 114 -0.55 32.93 19.36
CA PHE A 114 -0.02 34.31 19.35
C PHE A 114 0.00 34.84 17.91
N ASN A 115 0.02 36.18 17.77
CA ASN A 115 0.44 36.76 16.52
C ASN A 115 1.97 36.70 16.37
N ASP A 116 2.50 36.97 15.18
CA ASP A 116 3.92 36.75 14.87
C ASP A 116 4.89 37.53 15.80
N ASP A 117 4.54 38.72 16.23
CA ASP A 117 5.39 39.52 17.12
C ASP A 117 5.16 39.26 18.62
N GLY A 118 4.26 38.34 18.96
CA GLY A 118 3.95 37.95 20.35
C GLY A 118 3.26 39.01 21.20
N THR A 119 2.78 40.10 20.59
CA THR A 119 2.10 41.21 21.33
C THR A 119 0.63 40.94 21.53
N LYS A 120 0.06 39.96 20.87
CA LYS A 120 -1.32 39.50 21.04
C LYS A 120 -1.37 38.01 21.33
N MET A 121 -2.27 37.61 22.23
CA MET A 121 -2.60 36.23 22.52
C MET A 121 -4.09 36.01 22.27
N PHE A 122 -4.42 34.87 21.70
CA PHE A 122 -5.78 34.42 21.42
C PHE A 122 -6.03 33.09 22.11
N THR A 123 -7.22 32.93 22.70
CA THR A 123 -7.63 31.65 23.28
C THR A 123 -9.01 31.26 22.76
N ALA A 124 -9.15 29.98 22.41
CA ALA A 124 -10.45 29.36 22.20
C ALA A 124 -10.85 28.58 23.46
N GLY A 125 -12.13 28.39 23.69
CA GLY A 125 -12.62 27.67 24.86
C GLY A 125 -14.06 27.19 24.73
N PHE A 126 -14.54 26.46 25.73
CA PHE A 126 -15.94 26.05 25.80
C PHE A 126 -16.84 27.29 25.72
N LYS A 127 -18.08 27.15 25.23
CA LYS A 127 -19.09 28.20 25.05
C LYS A 127 -18.91 29.09 23.81
N GLN A 128 -18.13 28.68 22.82
CA GLN A 128 -18.06 29.33 21.49
C GLN A 128 -17.50 30.77 21.51
N PHE A 129 -16.53 31.03 22.38
CA PHE A 129 -15.87 32.31 22.44
C PHE A 129 -14.40 32.24 22.03
N ILE A 130 -13.95 33.26 21.32
CA ILE A 130 -12.53 33.57 21.15
C ILE A 130 -12.23 34.81 21.94
N LYS A 131 -11.20 34.77 22.80
CA LYS A 131 -10.73 35.93 23.55
C LYS A 131 -9.43 36.45 22.96
N GLU A 132 -9.27 37.76 22.90
CA GLU A 132 -8.07 38.48 22.51
C GLU A 132 -7.46 39.20 23.69
N PHE A 133 -6.16 39.06 23.86
CA PHE A 133 -5.35 39.71 24.87
C PHE A 133 -4.23 40.50 24.21
N SER A 134 -3.85 41.66 24.76
CA SER A 134 -2.63 42.37 24.40
C SER A 134 -1.56 42.11 25.46
N LEU A 135 -0.32 41.91 25.02
CA LEU A 135 0.84 41.72 25.89
C LEU A 135 1.75 42.95 25.80
N SER A 136 2.09 43.55 26.94
CA SER A 136 3.01 44.68 26.95
C SER A 136 4.47 44.28 26.75
N THR A 137 4.78 43.00 26.99
CA THR A 137 6.04 42.35 26.64
C THR A 137 5.73 41.13 25.77
N ALA A 138 6.34 41.05 24.59
CA ALA A 138 6.07 40.00 23.64
C ALA A 138 6.29 38.60 24.26
N PHE A 139 5.31 37.70 24.06
CA PHE A 139 5.34 36.34 24.58
C PHE A 139 5.53 36.21 26.10
N ASP A 140 5.12 37.20 26.89
CA ASP A 140 5.16 37.18 28.34
C ASP A 140 3.71 37.25 28.86
N VAL A 141 3.17 36.05 29.21
CA VAL A 141 1.77 35.89 29.58
C VAL A 141 1.40 36.68 30.85
N SER A 142 2.38 36.97 31.74
CA SER A 142 2.14 37.77 32.96
C SER A 142 1.76 39.21 32.64
N THR A 143 2.08 39.67 31.41
CA THR A 143 1.79 41.04 30.95
C THR A 143 0.48 41.12 30.16
N SER A 144 -0.29 40.05 30.10
CA SER A 144 -1.54 39.98 29.34
C SER A 144 -2.62 40.89 29.89
N THR A 145 -3.30 41.57 29.00
CA THR A 145 -4.47 42.41 29.31
C THR A 145 -5.60 42.06 28.35
N PHE A 146 -6.76 41.73 28.89
CA PHE A 146 -7.95 41.43 28.09
C PHE A 146 -8.33 42.61 27.20
N VAL A 147 -8.56 42.35 25.90
CA VAL A 147 -8.97 43.32 24.90
C VAL A 147 -10.45 43.16 24.56
N GLN A 148 -10.82 41.98 24.09
CA GLN A 148 -12.16 41.73 23.58
C GLN A 148 -12.49 40.25 23.48
N ILE A 149 -13.76 39.99 23.19
CA ILE A 149 -14.31 38.64 22.95
C ILE A 149 -15.06 38.61 21.62
N LYS A 150 -14.92 37.58 20.84
CA LYS A 150 -15.75 37.26 19.68
C LYS A 150 -16.68 36.10 20.05
N ASP A 151 -17.99 36.37 19.99
CA ASP A 151 -19.03 35.36 20.15
C ASP A 151 -19.28 34.67 18.80
N LEU A 152 -19.12 33.36 18.76
CA LEU A 152 -19.30 32.52 17.59
C LEU A 152 -20.63 31.73 17.63
N SER A 153 -21.46 31.92 18.64
CA SER A 153 -22.68 31.14 18.90
C SER A 153 -23.73 31.24 17.79
N THR A 154 -23.63 32.25 16.92
CA THR A 154 -24.51 32.41 15.76
C THR A 154 -24.03 31.68 14.53
N GLU A 155 -22.74 31.35 14.45
CA GLU A 155 -22.11 30.69 13.30
C GLU A 155 -21.83 29.21 13.57
N LEU A 156 -21.42 28.87 14.80
CA LEU A 156 -21.11 27.49 15.19
C LEU A 156 -22.35 26.73 15.64
N THR A 157 -22.44 25.47 15.25
CA THR A 157 -23.56 24.57 15.61
C THR A 157 -23.35 23.82 16.92
N LEU A 158 -22.11 23.75 17.39
CA LEU A 158 -21.68 22.99 18.57
C LEU A 158 -20.97 23.93 19.55
N ASN A 159 -20.90 23.56 20.82
CA ASN A 159 -20.49 24.44 21.91
C ASN A 159 -18.99 24.38 22.26
N ASP A 160 -18.14 23.86 21.36
CA ASP A 160 -16.83 23.40 21.81
C ASP A 160 -15.73 23.54 20.74
N PRO A 161 -15.31 24.78 20.41
CA PRO A 161 -14.14 24.98 19.57
C PRO A 161 -12.92 24.29 20.20
N LYS A 162 -12.22 23.49 19.41
CA LYS A 162 -11.09 22.66 19.83
C LYS A 162 -9.78 23.38 19.65
N ASP A 163 -9.64 24.13 18.55
CA ASP A 163 -8.41 24.83 18.22
C ASP A 163 -8.67 26.07 17.37
N ILE A 164 -7.73 27.01 17.39
CA ILE A 164 -7.73 28.24 16.60
C ILE A 164 -6.40 28.38 15.88
N GLU A 165 -6.43 28.78 14.60
CA GLU A 165 -5.25 29.13 13.83
C GLU A 165 -5.47 30.40 13.02
N PHE A 166 -4.36 31.05 12.64
CA PHE A 166 -4.35 32.20 11.74
C PHE A 166 -3.42 31.91 10.56
N ASN A 167 -3.68 32.59 9.44
CA ASN A 167 -2.65 32.71 8.41
C ASN A 167 -1.58 33.75 8.85
N SER A 168 -0.45 33.78 8.15
CA SER A 168 0.72 34.55 8.53
C SER A 168 0.50 36.07 8.73
N ASP A 169 -0.44 36.68 8.01
CA ASP A 169 -0.78 38.11 8.16
C ASP A 169 -2.00 38.37 9.06
N GLY A 170 -2.59 37.34 9.63
CA GLY A 170 -3.75 37.38 10.52
C GLY A 170 -5.05 37.81 9.84
N THR A 171 -5.10 37.87 8.50
CA THR A 171 -6.31 38.24 7.76
C THR A 171 -7.30 37.09 7.62
N LYS A 172 -6.86 35.84 7.88
CA LYS A 172 -7.73 34.68 8.01
C LYS A 172 -7.59 34.08 9.39
N MET A 173 -8.72 33.65 9.94
CA MET A 173 -8.81 32.89 11.18
C MET A 173 -9.56 31.59 10.91
N PHE A 174 -9.06 30.49 11.44
CA PHE A 174 -9.62 29.16 11.30
C PHE A 174 -9.99 28.63 12.68
N ILE A 175 -11.23 28.19 12.84
CA ILE A 175 -11.73 27.60 14.09
C ILE A 175 -12.05 26.14 13.85
N PHE A 176 -11.38 25.27 14.58
CA PHE A 176 -11.63 23.84 14.51
C PHE A 176 -12.73 23.42 15.49
N GLU A 177 -13.75 22.74 14.99
CA GLU A 177 -14.87 22.23 15.76
C GLU A 177 -15.21 20.79 15.30
N ASN A 178 -14.93 19.79 16.12
CA ASN A 178 -15.12 18.37 15.84
C ASN A 178 -14.42 17.90 14.55
N SER A 179 -15.13 17.89 13.43
CA SER A 179 -14.62 17.51 12.10
C SER A 179 -14.74 18.63 11.07
N ASN A 180 -15.00 19.86 11.54
CA ASN A 180 -15.20 21.01 10.67
C ASN A 180 -14.18 22.11 10.98
N ILE A 181 -13.69 22.76 9.93
CA ILE A 181 -12.89 23.97 10.03
C ILE A 181 -13.74 25.14 9.53
N ASN A 182 -14.09 26.05 10.43
CA ASN A 182 -14.83 27.26 10.12
C ASN A 182 -13.85 28.37 9.79
N ILE A 183 -14.04 29.01 8.64
CA ILE A 183 -13.12 29.99 8.05
C ILE A 183 -13.71 31.39 8.23
N TYR A 184 -12.88 32.32 8.69
CA TYR A 184 -13.22 33.71 8.87
C TYR A 184 -12.21 34.62 8.16
N THR A 185 -12.70 35.69 7.51
CA THR A 185 -11.86 36.79 7.00
C THR A 185 -11.89 37.94 7.99
N LEU A 186 -10.71 38.45 8.34
CA LEU A 186 -10.53 39.61 9.20
C LEU A 186 -10.14 40.82 8.33
N SER A 187 -10.91 41.90 8.41
CA SER A 187 -10.59 43.14 7.66
C SER A 187 -9.36 43.88 8.23
N THR A 188 -8.98 43.56 9.46
CA THR A 188 -7.73 43.99 10.11
C THR A 188 -7.06 42.76 10.69
N GLY A 189 -5.83 42.48 10.27
CA GLY A 189 -5.10 41.30 10.71
C GLY A 189 -5.00 41.21 12.22
N PHE A 190 -5.28 40.01 12.77
CA PHE A 190 -5.25 39.76 14.21
C PHE A 190 -6.15 40.64 15.06
N ASP A 191 -7.27 41.15 14.49
CA ASP A 191 -8.32 41.86 15.24
C ASP A 191 -9.64 41.09 15.09
N ILE A 192 -9.95 40.26 16.10
CA ILE A 192 -11.10 39.34 16.05
C ILE A 192 -12.44 40.07 16.00
N SER A 193 -12.51 41.36 16.35
CA SER A 193 -13.74 42.14 16.21
C SER A 193 -14.14 42.37 14.76
N THR A 194 -13.17 42.28 13.84
CA THR A 194 -13.36 42.45 12.40
C THR A 194 -13.64 41.15 11.65
N ALA A 195 -13.68 40.02 12.36
CA ALA A 195 -13.89 38.69 11.78
C ALA A 195 -15.30 38.53 11.23
N SER A 196 -15.39 38.13 9.97
CA SER A 196 -16.60 37.76 9.25
C SER A 196 -16.51 36.30 8.83
N TYR A 197 -17.54 35.53 9.10
CA TYR A 197 -17.63 34.12 8.66
C TYR A 197 -17.68 34.02 7.14
N ASP A 198 -16.89 33.14 6.56
CA ASP A 198 -16.83 32.89 5.12
C ASP A 198 -17.44 31.53 4.75
N ASP A 199 -16.90 30.44 5.29
CA ASP A 199 -17.22 29.06 4.87
C ASP A 199 -16.86 28.04 5.96
N THR A 200 -17.28 26.78 5.74
CA THR A 200 -16.90 25.63 6.56
C THR A 200 -16.42 24.48 5.67
N VAL A 201 -15.25 23.93 5.97
CA VAL A 201 -14.71 22.74 5.31
C VAL A 201 -14.74 21.57 6.27
N SER A 202 -15.33 20.44 5.84
CA SER A 202 -15.38 19.22 6.62
C SER A 202 -14.18 18.32 6.32
N VAL A 203 -13.60 17.76 7.38
CA VAL A 203 -12.51 16.76 7.33
C VAL A 203 -12.94 15.40 7.87
N SER A 204 -14.26 15.18 8.03
CA SER A 204 -14.87 13.98 8.63
C SER A 204 -14.52 12.68 7.91
N ASP A 205 -14.13 12.73 6.63
CA ASP A 205 -13.69 11.55 5.87
C ASP A 205 -12.35 11.00 6.38
N TYR A 206 -11.59 11.81 7.10
CA TYR A 206 -10.25 11.47 7.62
C TYR A 206 -10.23 11.42 9.15
N GLU A 207 -10.93 12.33 9.82
CA GLU A 207 -11.01 12.36 11.28
C GLU A 207 -12.34 13.01 11.72
N ASP A 208 -13.13 12.31 12.52
CA ASP A 208 -14.41 12.79 13.04
C ASP A 208 -14.37 13.22 14.52
N ASP A 209 -13.21 13.08 15.19
CA ASP A 209 -12.95 13.53 16.56
C ASP A 209 -11.56 14.21 16.65
N ALA A 210 -11.36 15.23 15.82
CA ALA A 210 -10.10 15.95 15.83
C ALA A 210 -10.00 16.91 17.03
N THR A 211 -8.78 17.09 17.50
CA THR A 211 -8.48 17.80 18.75
C THR A 211 -7.50 18.94 18.58
N GLY A 212 -6.79 19.00 17.47
CA GLY A 212 -5.88 20.09 17.14
C GLY A 212 -5.58 20.13 15.64
N PHE A 213 -5.19 21.28 15.15
CA PHE A 213 -4.74 21.45 13.78
C PHE A 213 -3.70 22.57 13.69
N THR A 214 -2.90 22.55 12.64
CA THR A 214 -1.93 23.60 12.37
C THR A 214 -1.51 23.60 10.91
N PHE A 215 -0.82 24.65 10.47
CA PHE A 215 -0.29 24.79 9.12
C PHE A 215 1.24 24.89 9.12
N SER A 216 1.84 24.64 7.96
CA SER A 216 3.18 25.14 7.65
C SER A 216 3.13 26.68 7.53
N ASP A 217 4.27 27.33 7.67
CA ASP A 217 4.37 28.81 7.65
C ASP A 217 3.77 29.44 6.39
N ASP A 218 3.92 28.79 5.23
CA ASP A 218 3.36 29.23 3.96
C ASP A 218 1.91 28.76 3.71
N GLY A 219 1.35 27.97 4.65
CA GLY A 219 0.00 27.43 4.59
C GLY A 219 -0.23 26.36 3.52
N THR A 220 0.84 25.85 2.89
CA THR A 220 0.70 24.82 1.84
C THR A 220 0.57 23.41 2.40
N VAL A 221 0.91 23.20 3.67
CA VAL A 221 0.68 21.94 4.39
C VAL A 221 -0.20 22.20 5.62
N MET A 222 -1.21 21.38 5.81
CA MET A 222 -2.08 21.39 6.99
C MET A 222 -2.01 20.05 7.70
N PHE A 223 -1.97 20.08 9.02
CA PHE A 223 -1.97 18.90 9.87
C PHE A 223 -3.19 18.89 10.77
N ILE A 224 -3.82 17.73 10.89
CA ILE A 224 -4.97 17.50 11.77
C ILE A 224 -4.63 16.37 12.72
N LEU A 225 -4.70 16.68 14.00
CA LEU A 225 -4.48 15.73 15.08
C LEU A 225 -5.83 15.11 15.50
N GLY A 226 -5.95 13.80 15.40
CA GLY A 226 -7.17 13.06 15.66
C GLY A 226 -7.12 12.17 16.89
N ARG A 227 -8.20 12.20 17.68
CA ARG A 227 -8.37 11.31 18.85
C ARG A 227 -8.97 9.96 18.46
N LYS A 228 -9.82 9.87 17.44
CA LYS A 228 -10.43 8.61 17.02
C LYS A 228 -9.40 7.67 16.45
N ASP A 229 -8.65 8.09 15.45
CA ASP A 229 -7.65 7.26 14.78
C ASP A 229 -6.27 7.31 15.45
N LYS A 230 -6.08 8.25 16.40
CA LYS A 230 -4.82 8.48 17.11
C LYS A 230 -3.68 8.69 16.13
N ALA A 231 -3.92 9.62 15.22
CA ALA A 231 -3.02 9.93 14.12
C ALA A 231 -2.93 11.44 13.88
N VAL A 232 -1.82 11.85 13.28
CA VAL A 232 -1.66 13.14 12.62
C VAL A 232 -1.92 12.91 11.14
N ASN A 233 -2.92 13.57 10.58
CA ASN A 233 -3.27 13.53 9.16
C ASN A 233 -2.67 14.74 8.48
N GLU A 234 -1.91 14.51 7.41
CA GLU A 234 -1.22 15.50 6.60
C GLU A 234 -2.00 15.80 5.33
N PHE A 235 -2.20 17.07 5.02
CA PHE A 235 -2.88 17.56 3.83
C PHE A 235 -2.00 18.56 3.08
N TYR A 236 -1.91 18.39 1.77
CA TYR A 236 -1.31 19.37 0.87
C TYR A 236 -2.37 20.31 0.31
N LEU A 237 -2.11 21.62 0.35
CA LEU A 237 -2.93 22.68 -0.21
C LEU A 237 -2.21 23.29 -1.42
N SER A 238 -2.82 23.21 -2.61
CA SER A 238 -2.21 23.78 -3.83
C SER A 238 -2.18 25.32 -3.81
N THR A 239 -2.95 25.93 -2.92
CA THR A 239 -2.91 27.36 -2.59
C THR A 239 -2.87 27.49 -1.08
N GLY A 240 -1.84 28.14 -0.55
CA GLY A 240 -1.65 28.28 0.89
C GLY A 240 -2.86 28.89 1.58
N PHE A 241 -3.27 28.30 2.71
CA PHE A 241 -4.44 28.69 3.50
C PHE A 241 -5.78 28.68 2.74
N ASP A 242 -5.87 27.99 1.61
CA ASP A 242 -7.11 27.74 0.89
C ASP A 242 -7.52 26.27 1.04
N LEU A 243 -8.36 26.02 2.05
CA LEU A 243 -8.81 24.66 2.42
C LEU A 243 -9.61 23.97 1.31
N THR A 244 -10.17 24.72 0.34
CA THR A 244 -10.88 24.12 -0.80
C THR A 244 -9.94 23.38 -1.75
N THR A 245 -8.62 23.64 -1.65
CA THR A 245 -7.57 23.02 -2.45
C THR A 245 -6.88 21.85 -1.73
N ALA A 246 -7.32 21.51 -0.51
CA ALA A 246 -6.70 20.50 0.33
C ALA A 246 -6.85 19.10 -0.26
N SER A 247 -5.78 18.34 -0.23
CA SER A 247 -5.75 16.92 -0.58
C SER A 247 -4.97 16.14 0.49
N HIS A 248 -5.56 15.06 0.99
CA HIS A 248 -4.90 14.20 1.98
C HIS A 248 -3.65 13.54 1.38
N VAL A 249 -2.54 13.57 2.11
CA VAL A 249 -1.24 13.01 1.71
C VAL A 249 -0.92 11.74 2.49
N SER A 250 -0.90 11.86 3.82
CA SER A 250 -0.46 10.77 4.69
C SER A 250 -1.13 10.83 6.06
N SER A 251 -1.01 9.73 6.82
CA SER A 251 -1.41 9.65 8.22
C SER A 251 -0.29 9.01 9.03
N PHE A 252 0.14 9.68 10.10
CA PHE A 252 1.16 9.20 11.03
C PHE A 252 0.51 8.78 12.36
N SER A 253 0.61 7.50 12.72
CA SER A 253 0.01 6.99 13.96
C SER A 253 0.83 7.35 15.19
N ILE A 254 0.19 7.99 16.16
CA ILE A 254 0.73 8.32 17.49
C ILE A 254 0.14 7.44 18.60
N LYS A 255 -0.65 6.43 18.25
CA LYS A 255 -1.36 5.52 19.18
C LYS A 255 -0.45 4.88 20.22
N SER A 256 0.79 4.61 19.88
CA SER A 256 1.76 4.01 20.83
C SER A 256 2.25 4.97 21.90
N LYS A 257 1.94 6.27 21.78
CA LYS A 257 2.39 7.32 22.68
C LYS A 257 1.27 7.83 23.57
N ASP A 258 0.13 8.21 22.99
CA ASP A 258 -1.03 8.69 23.73
C ASP A 258 -2.33 8.29 23.03
N GLU A 259 -3.37 7.99 23.81
CA GLU A 259 -4.71 7.65 23.28
C GLU A 259 -5.66 8.85 23.26
N HIS A 260 -5.29 9.96 23.92
CA HIS A 260 -6.09 11.19 24.01
C HIS A 260 -5.28 12.42 23.59
N PRO A 261 -4.78 12.49 22.36
CA PRO A 261 -4.01 13.65 21.89
C PRO A 261 -4.87 14.92 21.94
N LYS A 262 -4.24 16.08 22.10
CA LYS A 262 -4.90 17.39 22.31
C LYS A 262 -4.44 18.46 21.34
N GLY A 263 -3.26 19.02 21.51
CA GLY A 263 -2.69 20.10 20.69
C GLY A 263 -1.53 19.60 19.81
N ILE A 264 -1.30 20.26 18.69
CA ILE A 264 -0.18 19.99 17.77
C ILE A 264 0.51 21.29 17.38
N GLY A 265 1.83 21.24 17.17
CA GLY A 265 2.62 22.36 16.69
C GLY A 265 3.91 21.88 16.01
N PHE A 266 4.55 22.77 15.29
CA PHE A 266 5.83 22.56 14.63
C PHE A 266 6.81 23.66 15.03
N ASN A 267 8.10 23.45 14.82
CA ASN A 267 9.07 24.53 14.82
C ASN A 267 9.05 25.25 13.45
N ASP A 268 9.60 26.45 13.38
CA ASP A 268 9.53 27.33 12.20
C ASP A 268 10.03 26.69 10.91
N ASP A 269 11.08 25.87 10.97
CA ASP A 269 11.61 25.22 9.77
C ASP A 269 10.92 23.88 9.45
N GLY A 270 9.90 23.48 10.22
CA GLY A 270 9.15 22.24 10.04
C GLY A 270 9.94 20.96 10.27
N SER A 271 11.16 21.06 10.81
CA SER A 271 12.00 19.88 11.07
C SER A 271 11.61 19.11 12.34
N LYS A 272 10.77 19.72 13.18
CA LYS A 272 10.25 19.11 14.40
C LYS A 272 8.73 19.22 14.49
N MET A 273 8.09 18.15 14.92
CA MET A 273 6.68 18.08 15.26
C MET A 273 6.52 17.84 16.75
N PHE A 274 5.59 18.54 17.34
CA PHE A 274 5.21 18.39 18.74
C PHE A 274 3.73 18.08 18.85
N PHE A 275 3.34 17.18 19.75
CA PHE A 275 1.96 17.05 20.12
C PHE A 275 1.79 16.88 21.63
N LEU A 276 0.68 17.37 22.12
CA LEU A 276 0.26 17.26 23.52
C LEU A 276 -0.62 16.04 23.70
N GLY A 277 -0.27 15.17 24.63
CA GLY A 277 -1.05 14.01 25.03
C GLY A 277 -1.81 14.31 26.33
N GLY A 278 -3.11 14.11 26.31
CA GLY A 278 -3.97 14.36 27.46
C GLY A 278 -4.25 13.14 28.34
N GLN A 279 -3.71 11.95 27.99
CA GLN A 279 -3.80 10.78 28.85
C GLN A 279 -2.59 10.68 29.78
N ASN A 280 -1.44 11.07 29.29
CA ASN A 280 -0.16 10.94 29.99
C ASN A 280 0.40 12.32 30.38
N ASP A 281 -0.32 13.41 30.10
CA ASP A 281 0.05 14.81 30.39
C ASP A 281 1.48 15.12 29.93
N LYS A 282 1.75 14.80 28.64
CA LYS A 282 3.09 14.90 28.04
C LYS A 282 3.07 15.70 26.75
N VAL A 283 4.13 16.47 26.55
CA VAL A 283 4.49 16.91 25.20
C VAL A 283 5.44 15.89 24.61
N TYR A 284 5.16 15.45 23.40
CA TYR A 284 5.97 14.53 22.61
C TYR A 284 6.65 15.29 21.48
N GLU A 285 7.95 15.06 21.31
CA GLU A 285 8.77 15.66 20.25
C GLU A 285 9.20 14.61 19.24
N TYR A 286 9.09 14.95 17.95
CA TYR A 286 9.55 14.16 16.81
C TYR A 286 10.44 14.99 15.92
N THR A 287 11.56 14.40 15.47
CA THR A 287 12.34 14.98 14.36
C THR A 287 11.83 14.43 13.05
N LEU A 288 11.57 15.32 12.09
CA LEU A 288 11.15 14.96 10.76
C LEU A 288 12.35 14.86 9.82
N VAL A 289 12.32 13.91 8.91
CA VAL A 289 13.38 13.70 7.92
C VAL A 289 13.35 14.81 6.85
N SER A 290 12.18 15.35 6.58
CA SER A 290 11.97 16.51 5.72
C SER A 290 10.98 17.47 6.39
N ALA A 291 11.16 18.77 6.17
CA ALA A 291 10.33 19.80 6.74
C ALA A 291 8.85 19.58 6.43
N TYR A 292 8.01 19.62 7.47
CA TYR A 292 6.55 19.46 7.35
C TYR A 292 6.12 18.20 6.59
N ASN A 293 6.87 17.09 6.69
CA ASN A 293 6.55 15.85 5.99
C ASN A 293 6.59 14.67 6.96
N LEU A 294 5.45 14.00 7.11
CA LEU A 294 5.29 12.86 8.03
C LEU A 294 5.68 11.53 7.39
N LYS A 295 5.83 11.47 6.06
CA LYS A 295 6.09 10.23 5.36
C LYS A 295 6.75 10.49 4.02
N LEU A 296 8.00 10.07 3.87
CA LEU A 296 8.70 10.16 2.60
C LEU A 296 8.20 9.10 1.60
N PRO A 297 8.26 9.39 0.29
CA PRO A 297 7.98 8.41 -0.74
C PRO A 297 8.90 7.19 -0.62
N THR A 298 8.33 6.00 -0.70
CA THR A 298 9.07 4.75 -0.73
C THR A 298 8.78 3.98 -2.00
N LEU A 299 9.77 3.23 -2.52
CA LEU A 299 9.57 2.34 -3.65
C LEU A 299 8.79 1.09 -3.21
N SER A 300 7.56 0.93 -3.72
CA SER A 300 6.68 -0.20 -3.41
C SER A 300 7.00 -1.42 -4.27
N SER A 301 7.34 -1.20 -5.54
CA SER A 301 7.75 -2.25 -6.48
C SER A 301 8.43 -1.64 -7.71
N SER A 302 9.15 -2.48 -8.46
CA SER A 302 9.73 -2.13 -9.75
C SER A 302 9.43 -3.19 -10.82
N SER A 303 9.50 -2.82 -12.07
CA SER A 303 9.54 -3.71 -13.21
C SER A 303 10.64 -3.21 -14.18
N PRO A 304 11.71 -3.98 -14.41
CA PRO A 304 12.02 -5.30 -13.83
C PRO A 304 12.05 -5.27 -12.29
N ALA A 305 11.63 -6.38 -11.64
CA ALA A 305 11.82 -6.55 -10.22
C ALA A 305 13.29 -6.79 -9.89
N ASP A 306 13.69 -6.53 -8.65
CA ASP A 306 15.05 -6.87 -8.22
C ASP A 306 15.34 -8.37 -8.43
N ASN A 307 16.54 -8.68 -8.96
CA ASN A 307 17.00 -10.01 -9.37
C ASN A 307 16.10 -10.66 -10.45
N ALA A 308 15.35 -9.91 -11.24
CA ALA A 308 14.57 -10.43 -12.35
C ALA A 308 15.50 -11.01 -13.43
N THR A 309 15.07 -12.10 -14.08
CA THR A 309 15.78 -12.71 -15.19
C THR A 309 14.89 -12.78 -16.44
N GLY A 310 15.50 -12.88 -17.62
CA GLY A 310 14.75 -12.94 -18.87
C GLY A 310 14.08 -11.61 -19.25
N VAL A 311 14.65 -10.49 -18.82
CA VAL A 311 14.17 -9.14 -19.13
C VAL A 311 14.43 -8.82 -20.60
N SER A 312 13.47 -8.18 -21.29
CA SER A 312 13.66 -7.77 -22.69
C SER A 312 14.77 -6.72 -22.82
N VAL A 313 15.52 -6.73 -23.92
CA VAL A 313 16.59 -5.75 -24.19
C VAL A 313 16.08 -4.30 -24.23
N ASP A 314 14.83 -4.10 -24.65
CA ASP A 314 14.13 -2.81 -24.80
C ASP A 314 13.23 -2.49 -23.60
N ALA A 315 13.38 -3.20 -22.49
CA ALA A 315 12.49 -3.03 -21.35
C ALA A 315 12.61 -1.65 -20.70
N ASN A 316 11.48 -1.01 -20.46
CA ASN A 316 11.41 0.16 -19.59
C ASN A 316 11.60 -0.25 -18.13
N ILE A 317 12.18 0.65 -17.33
CA ILE A 317 12.20 0.54 -15.87
C ILE A 317 10.98 1.28 -15.32
N VAL A 318 10.06 0.56 -14.69
CA VAL A 318 8.85 1.12 -14.08
C VAL A 318 9.01 1.07 -12.56
N LEU A 319 8.88 2.20 -11.91
CA LEU A 319 8.95 2.36 -10.45
C LEU A 319 7.56 2.69 -9.93
N ASN A 320 7.05 1.92 -8.98
CA ASN A 320 5.80 2.20 -8.29
C ASN A 320 6.11 2.67 -6.87
N PHE A 321 5.67 3.87 -6.52
CA PHE A 321 5.89 4.49 -5.22
C PHE A 321 4.68 4.31 -4.31
N SER A 322 4.89 4.52 -3.00
CA SER A 322 3.85 4.49 -1.98
C SER A 322 2.82 5.63 -2.14
N GLU A 323 3.18 6.68 -2.87
CA GLU A 323 2.42 7.90 -3.08
C GLU A 323 2.79 8.59 -4.38
N LYS A 324 2.16 9.73 -4.69
CA LYS A 324 2.47 10.52 -5.89
C LYS A 324 3.81 11.22 -5.73
N VAL A 325 4.64 11.15 -6.78
CA VAL A 325 5.95 11.82 -6.83
C VAL A 325 6.08 12.65 -8.09
N ASN A 326 6.83 13.73 -7.99
CA ASN A 326 7.26 14.57 -9.10
C ASN A 326 8.72 14.29 -9.41
N VAL A 327 9.12 14.41 -10.68
CA VAL A 327 10.53 14.44 -11.04
C VAL A 327 11.12 15.78 -10.64
N ASP A 328 12.34 15.77 -10.08
CA ASP A 328 13.02 17.00 -9.68
C ASP A 328 14.40 17.12 -10.33
N ASN A 329 15.44 16.52 -9.79
CA ASN A 329 16.80 16.73 -10.28
C ASN A 329 17.69 15.50 -10.16
N GLY A 330 18.57 15.31 -11.13
CA GLY A 330 19.60 14.27 -11.09
C GLY A 330 19.53 13.30 -12.27
N ASN A 331 20.47 12.35 -12.26
CA ASN A 331 20.60 11.35 -13.30
C ASN A 331 20.40 9.94 -12.74
N ILE A 332 19.49 9.19 -13.32
CA ILE A 332 19.40 7.74 -13.14
C ILE A 332 20.48 7.09 -13.99
N THR A 333 21.22 6.15 -13.41
CA THR A 333 22.30 5.46 -14.12
C THR A 333 22.07 3.95 -14.12
N ILE A 334 22.36 3.31 -15.25
CA ILE A 334 22.32 1.86 -15.42
C ILE A 334 23.76 1.38 -15.64
N HIS A 335 24.16 0.36 -14.92
CA HIS A 335 25.52 -0.17 -14.91
C HIS A 335 25.53 -1.68 -15.15
N LYS A 336 26.60 -2.19 -15.79
CA LYS A 336 26.85 -3.65 -15.84
C LYS A 336 27.38 -4.12 -14.48
N THR A 337 26.85 -5.22 -13.97
CA THR A 337 27.31 -5.82 -12.70
C THR A 337 28.73 -6.37 -12.82
N SER A 338 29.16 -6.73 -14.03
CA SER A 338 30.45 -7.43 -14.26
C SER A 338 31.68 -6.54 -14.07
N ASP A 339 31.56 -5.22 -14.35
CA ASP A 339 32.71 -4.29 -14.38
C ASP A 339 32.36 -2.87 -13.93
N ASP A 340 31.14 -2.66 -13.42
CA ASP A 340 30.58 -1.38 -12.95
C ASP A 340 30.54 -0.29 -14.06
N SER A 341 30.69 -0.66 -15.34
CA SER A 341 30.63 0.30 -16.43
C SER A 341 29.22 0.88 -16.59
N THR A 342 29.12 2.20 -16.71
CA THR A 342 27.87 2.90 -16.98
C THR A 342 27.44 2.70 -18.42
N VAL A 343 26.26 2.15 -18.66
CA VAL A 343 25.69 1.92 -20.00
C VAL A 343 24.62 2.95 -20.36
N ALA A 344 23.95 3.54 -19.38
CA ALA A 344 23.01 4.61 -19.61
C ALA A 344 23.07 5.66 -18.49
N THR A 345 22.89 6.93 -18.86
CA THR A 345 22.72 8.06 -17.96
C THR A 345 21.48 8.83 -18.41
N ILE A 346 20.45 8.86 -17.57
CA ILE A 346 19.13 9.39 -17.93
C ILE A 346 18.80 10.54 -16.97
N ASP A 347 18.74 11.75 -17.51
CA ASP A 347 18.25 12.92 -16.76
C ASP A 347 16.78 12.70 -16.41
N VAL A 348 16.44 12.81 -15.11
CA VAL A 348 15.06 12.59 -14.64
C VAL A 348 14.06 13.57 -15.23
N THR A 349 14.51 14.77 -15.64
CA THR A 349 13.64 15.79 -16.26
C THR A 349 13.48 15.61 -17.78
N SER A 350 14.16 14.63 -18.38
CA SER A 350 14.09 14.37 -19.81
C SER A 350 12.77 13.70 -20.21
N SER A 351 12.45 13.70 -21.51
CA SER A 351 11.29 12.99 -22.06
C SER A 351 11.34 11.47 -21.92
N ASN A 352 12.49 10.91 -21.53
CA ASN A 352 12.66 9.48 -21.25
C ASN A 352 12.12 9.07 -19.89
N VAL A 353 11.78 10.04 -19.04
CA VAL A 353 11.14 9.81 -17.72
C VAL A 353 9.73 10.39 -17.77
N THR A 354 8.75 9.54 -17.57
CA THR A 354 7.33 9.91 -17.62
C THR A 354 6.59 9.47 -16.36
N GLY A 355 5.42 10.08 -16.09
CA GLY A 355 4.60 9.74 -14.92
C GLY A 355 4.74 10.73 -13.75
N THR A 356 5.41 11.89 -13.93
CA THR A 356 5.46 12.95 -12.90
C THR A 356 4.06 13.31 -12.41
N GLY A 357 3.90 13.53 -11.11
CA GLY A 357 2.62 13.81 -10.45
C GLY A 357 1.75 12.56 -10.22
N THR A 358 2.29 11.37 -10.45
CA THR A 358 1.61 10.08 -10.18
C THR A 358 2.44 9.18 -9.27
N SER A 359 1.88 8.07 -8.80
CA SER A 359 2.63 7.07 -8.02
C SER A 359 3.44 6.11 -8.89
N GLN A 360 3.46 6.27 -10.22
CA GLN A 360 4.21 5.41 -11.13
C GLN A 360 5.09 6.25 -12.06
N ILE A 361 6.39 6.00 -12.01
CA ILE A 361 7.38 6.60 -12.90
C ILE A 361 7.86 5.53 -13.87
N THR A 362 7.91 5.87 -15.15
CA THR A 362 8.47 5.02 -16.21
C THR A 362 9.71 5.68 -16.78
N ILE A 363 10.81 4.94 -16.81
CA ILE A 363 12.12 5.34 -17.30
C ILE A 363 12.41 4.49 -18.54
N ASN A 364 12.64 5.15 -19.68
CA ASN A 364 12.96 4.52 -20.96
C ASN A 364 14.46 4.69 -21.25
N PRO A 365 15.28 3.64 -21.16
CA PRO A 365 16.65 3.68 -21.68
C PRO A 365 16.64 4.00 -23.17
N THR A 366 17.56 4.86 -23.64
CA THR A 366 17.60 5.29 -25.05
C THR A 366 18.07 4.20 -26.00
N ASP A 367 18.91 3.31 -25.50
CA ASP A 367 19.53 2.22 -26.25
C ASP A 367 19.11 0.88 -25.64
N ASP A 368 18.99 -0.13 -26.49
CA ASP A 368 18.73 -1.51 -26.06
C ASP A 368 19.91 -2.03 -25.22
N LEU A 369 19.58 -2.80 -24.17
CA LEU A 369 20.54 -3.45 -23.31
C LEU A 369 21.10 -4.72 -24.01
N GLU A 370 22.28 -5.17 -23.60
CA GLU A 370 22.92 -6.33 -24.19
C GLU A 370 22.31 -7.65 -23.67
N TYR A 371 22.13 -8.63 -24.56
CA TYR A 371 21.65 -9.96 -24.22
C TYR A 371 22.54 -10.70 -23.22
N GLY A 372 21.93 -11.38 -22.26
CA GLY A 372 22.62 -12.22 -21.28
C GLY A 372 23.44 -11.46 -20.25
N VAL A 373 23.32 -10.13 -20.19
CA VAL A 373 24.07 -9.27 -19.26
C VAL A 373 23.20 -8.92 -18.06
N GLU A 374 23.81 -8.92 -16.88
CA GLU A 374 23.19 -8.44 -15.64
C GLU A 374 23.52 -6.96 -15.42
N TYR A 375 22.49 -6.22 -15.04
CA TYR A 375 22.56 -4.77 -14.80
C TYR A 375 22.05 -4.44 -13.41
N TYR A 376 22.51 -3.30 -12.87
CA TYR A 376 21.93 -2.65 -11.71
C TYR A 376 21.62 -1.18 -12.01
N VAL A 377 20.66 -0.63 -11.26
CA VAL A 377 20.17 0.76 -11.43
C VAL A 377 20.50 1.57 -10.17
N LEU A 378 21.05 2.76 -10.35
CA LEU A 378 21.21 3.74 -9.27
C LEU A 378 20.30 4.94 -9.55
N ILE A 379 19.67 5.43 -8.47
CA ILE A 379 18.75 6.57 -8.51
C ILE A 379 19.20 7.56 -7.43
N PRO A 380 19.51 8.82 -7.78
CA PRO A 380 19.91 9.80 -6.77
C PRO A 380 18.73 10.17 -5.86
N ALA A 381 19.03 10.53 -4.61
CA ALA A 381 18.02 10.94 -3.63
C ALA A 381 17.28 12.24 -4.01
N THR A 382 17.77 12.98 -5.01
CA THR A 382 17.13 14.19 -5.54
C THR A 382 16.20 13.92 -6.74
N ALA A 383 16.06 12.66 -7.17
CA ALA A 383 15.35 12.31 -8.41
C ALA A 383 13.83 12.53 -8.30
N PHE A 384 13.26 12.16 -7.18
CA PHE A 384 11.81 12.15 -6.99
C PHE A 384 11.42 12.79 -5.67
N VAL A 385 10.45 13.70 -5.71
CA VAL A 385 9.95 14.47 -4.57
C VAL A 385 8.42 14.39 -4.55
N ASP A 386 7.81 14.30 -3.38
CA ASP A 386 6.37 14.39 -3.21
C ASP A 386 5.86 15.86 -3.26
N ASN A 387 4.58 16.07 -2.99
CA ASN A 387 3.98 17.42 -2.99
C ASN A 387 4.31 18.21 -1.72
N THR A 388 4.86 17.58 -0.70
CA THR A 388 5.21 18.19 0.60
C THR A 388 6.73 18.33 0.77
N SER A 389 7.47 18.34 -0.34
CA SER A 389 8.93 18.48 -0.41
C SER A 389 9.73 17.31 0.19
N GLY A 390 9.09 16.17 0.41
CA GLY A 390 9.76 14.94 0.84
C GLY A 390 10.41 14.22 -0.33
N TYR A 391 11.68 13.95 -0.22
CA TYR A 391 12.44 13.26 -1.26
C TYR A 391 12.46 11.74 -1.05
N TYR A 392 12.29 10.99 -2.13
CA TYR A 392 12.63 9.57 -2.15
C TYR A 392 14.11 9.37 -1.85
N ALA A 393 14.44 8.43 -0.97
CA ALA A 393 15.84 8.21 -0.54
C ALA A 393 16.79 7.78 -1.66
N GLY A 394 16.27 7.47 -2.85
CA GLY A 394 17.07 6.99 -3.98
C GLY A 394 17.45 5.52 -3.85
N ILE A 395 18.28 5.06 -4.78
CA ILE A 395 18.93 3.75 -4.79
C ILE A 395 20.43 3.97 -4.96
N SER A 396 21.19 3.79 -3.88
CA SER A 396 22.64 3.92 -3.88
C SER A 396 23.38 2.57 -3.81
N SER A 397 22.67 1.48 -3.48
CA SER A 397 23.23 0.13 -3.44
C SER A 397 23.16 -0.53 -4.80
N THR A 398 24.25 -1.14 -5.24
CA THR A 398 24.37 -1.92 -6.48
C THR A 398 23.56 -3.21 -6.47
N THR A 399 23.02 -3.59 -5.32
CA THR A 399 22.23 -4.83 -5.13
C THR A 399 20.75 -4.57 -4.82
N ALA A 400 20.29 -3.30 -4.82
CA ALA A 400 18.91 -2.98 -4.44
C ALA A 400 17.91 -3.05 -5.62
N LEU A 401 18.41 -2.89 -6.84
CA LEU A 401 17.63 -3.07 -8.06
C LEU A 401 18.55 -3.57 -9.17
N SER A 402 18.57 -4.87 -9.37
CA SER A 402 19.33 -5.55 -10.41
C SER A 402 18.43 -6.45 -11.25
N PHE A 403 18.84 -6.74 -12.48
CA PHE A 403 18.14 -7.65 -13.36
C PHE A 403 19.05 -8.18 -14.47
N THR A 404 18.72 -9.36 -15.01
CA THR A 404 19.44 -9.97 -16.11
C THR A 404 18.58 -9.96 -17.37
N VAL A 405 19.11 -9.38 -18.43
CA VAL A 405 18.49 -9.39 -19.76
C VAL A 405 18.47 -10.82 -20.29
N ASN A 406 17.43 -11.19 -21.05
CA ASN A 406 17.30 -12.50 -21.65
C ASN A 406 18.54 -12.82 -22.53
N ASP A 407 18.95 -14.07 -22.55
CA ASP A 407 19.96 -14.56 -23.50
C ASP A 407 19.27 -14.78 -24.86
N ASP A 408 19.82 -14.22 -25.94
CA ASP A 408 19.32 -14.45 -27.29
C ASP A 408 19.26 -15.96 -27.64
N LYS A 409 20.14 -16.75 -27.01
CA LYS A 409 20.14 -18.21 -27.14
C LYS A 409 18.98 -18.91 -26.41
N LEU A 410 18.28 -18.18 -25.53
CA LEU A 410 17.18 -18.70 -24.72
C LEU A 410 15.81 -18.20 -25.18
N ASP A 411 15.71 -17.52 -26.34
CA ASP A 411 14.41 -17.21 -26.91
C ASP A 411 13.69 -18.53 -27.22
N PRO A 412 12.72 -18.94 -26.39
CA PRO A 412 12.05 -20.22 -26.57
C PRO A 412 11.30 -20.29 -27.91
N THR A 413 11.00 -19.15 -28.52
CA THR A 413 10.27 -19.10 -29.81
C THR A 413 11.18 -19.38 -31.01
N THR A 414 12.49 -19.24 -30.86
CA THR A 414 13.50 -19.56 -31.88
C THR A 414 14.05 -20.97 -31.76
N ASN A 415 13.91 -21.61 -30.60
CA ASN A 415 14.33 -22.99 -30.37
C ASN A 415 13.23 -23.96 -30.81
N LYS A 416 13.47 -24.65 -31.93
CA LYS A 416 12.51 -25.59 -32.50
C LYS A 416 12.11 -26.72 -31.56
N ASP A 417 13.01 -27.18 -30.67
CA ASP A 417 12.71 -28.23 -29.71
C ASP A 417 11.80 -27.71 -28.60
N VAL A 418 11.96 -26.45 -28.17
CA VAL A 418 11.06 -25.81 -27.18
C VAL A 418 9.67 -25.58 -27.78
N VAL A 419 9.59 -25.06 -29.01
CA VAL A 419 8.32 -24.91 -29.73
C VAL A 419 7.68 -26.29 -29.95
N GLY A 420 8.46 -27.28 -30.35
CA GLY A 420 8.02 -28.66 -30.46
C GLY A 420 7.45 -29.23 -29.16
N SER A 421 8.06 -28.89 -28.02
CA SER A 421 7.55 -29.32 -26.71
C SER A 421 6.18 -28.72 -26.39
N ILE A 422 5.94 -27.44 -26.71
CA ILE A 422 4.64 -26.81 -26.51
C ILE A 422 3.58 -27.38 -27.44
N ASP A 423 3.95 -27.59 -28.72
CA ASP A 423 3.09 -28.24 -29.72
C ASP A 423 2.72 -29.66 -29.30
N ALA A 424 3.67 -30.45 -28.77
CA ALA A 424 3.46 -31.79 -28.26
C ALA A 424 2.46 -31.81 -27.09
N GLN A 425 2.60 -30.91 -26.15
CA GLN A 425 1.65 -30.77 -25.02
C GLN A 425 0.24 -30.45 -25.51
N SER A 426 0.13 -29.57 -26.50
CA SER A 426 -1.16 -29.22 -27.12
C SER A 426 -1.79 -30.40 -27.83
N GLU A 427 -0.99 -31.18 -28.55
CA GLU A 427 -1.45 -32.37 -29.27
C GLU A 427 -1.85 -33.48 -28.31
N LEU A 428 -1.07 -33.74 -27.25
CA LEU A 428 -1.42 -34.67 -26.18
C LEU A 428 -2.77 -34.32 -25.55
N ALA A 429 -3.03 -33.02 -25.27
CA ALA A 429 -4.32 -32.59 -24.74
C ALA A 429 -5.48 -32.95 -25.71
N LYS A 430 -5.30 -32.74 -27.01
CA LYS A 430 -6.28 -33.10 -28.03
C LYS A 430 -6.51 -34.61 -28.10
N ILE A 431 -5.44 -35.41 -28.06
CA ILE A 431 -5.50 -36.88 -28.07
C ILE A 431 -6.27 -37.38 -26.86
N TYR A 432 -5.96 -36.91 -25.65
CA TYR A 432 -6.67 -37.30 -24.43
C TYR A 432 -8.15 -36.91 -24.45
N ILE A 433 -8.49 -35.71 -24.96
CA ILE A 433 -9.88 -35.26 -25.13
C ILE A 433 -10.60 -36.20 -26.13
N SER A 434 -9.97 -36.48 -27.29
CA SER A 434 -10.55 -37.36 -28.31
C SER A 434 -10.78 -38.76 -27.75
N GLN A 435 -9.79 -39.36 -27.10
CA GLN A 435 -9.92 -40.69 -26.48
C GLN A 435 -11.01 -40.74 -25.42
N SER A 436 -11.13 -39.67 -24.61
CA SER A 436 -12.19 -39.60 -23.60
C SER A 436 -13.58 -39.57 -24.25
N ILE A 437 -13.74 -38.80 -25.35
CA ILE A 437 -14.96 -38.72 -26.14
C ILE A 437 -15.28 -40.06 -26.78
N ASP A 438 -14.27 -40.76 -27.37
CA ASP A 438 -14.43 -42.03 -28.02
C ASP A 438 -14.77 -43.14 -27.01
N THR A 439 -14.13 -43.15 -25.86
CA THR A 439 -14.45 -44.05 -24.75
C THR A 439 -15.91 -43.91 -24.31
N VAL A 440 -16.39 -42.69 -24.11
CA VAL A 440 -17.79 -42.41 -23.74
C VAL A 440 -18.74 -42.76 -24.90
N SER A 441 -18.37 -42.39 -26.11
CA SER A 441 -19.20 -42.68 -27.32
C SER A 441 -19.34 -44.18 -27.60
N ASN A 442 -18.25 -44.92 -27.46
CA ASN A 442 -18.25 -46.38 -27.59
C ASN A 442 -19.10 -47.02 -26.48
N ARG A 443 -18.98 -46.53 -25.25
CA ARG A 443 -19.83 -46.98 -24.15
C ARG A 443 -21.32 -46.71 -24.42
N LEU A 444 -21.66 -45.49 -24.86
CA LEU A 444 -23.04 -45.17 -25.21
C LEU A 444 -23.62 -46.02 -26.35
N ARG A 445 -22.77 -46.32 -27.35
CA ARG A 445 -23.12 -47.23 -28.45
C ARG A 445 -23.41 -48.64 -27.92
N PHE A 446 -22.52 -49.18 -27.07
CA PHE A 446 -22.67 -50.45 -26.41
C PHE A 446 -23.99 -50.52 -25.60
N LEU A 447 -24.28 -49.51 -24.77
CA LEU A 447 -25.51 -49.44 -23.97
C LEU A 447 -26.76 -49.41 -24.85
N ARG A 448 -26.73 -48.69 -25.97
CA ARG A 448 -27.87 -48.71 -26.95
C ARG A 448 -28.10 -50.07 -27.56
N GLN A 449 -27.03 -50.76 -27.93
CA GLN A 449 -27.15 -52.06 -28.59
C GLN A 449 -27.60 -53.15 -27.61
N ASN A 450 -27.20 -53.06 -26.35
CA ASN A 450 -27.41 -54.08 -25.31
C ASN A 450 -28.47 -53.65 -24.26
N ARG A 451 -29.28 -52.67 -24.53
CA ARG A 451 -30.26 -52.10 -23.57
C ARG A 451 -31.23 -53.10 -22.93
N MET A 452 -31.45 -54.23 -23.57
CA MET A 452 -32.34 -55.31 -23.10
C MET A 452 -31.58 -56.42 -22.39
N SER A 453 -30.25 -56.28 -22.25
CA SER A 453 -29.43 -57.27 -21.54
C SER A 453 -29.55 -57.11 -20.04
N ASP A 454 -29.48 -58.21 -19.31
CA ASP A 454 -29.45 -58.27 -17.86
C ASP A 454 -28.06 -57.88 -17.29
N SER A 455 -27.02 -57.97 -18.12
CA SER A 455 -25.67 -57.53 -17.79
C SER A 455 -25.12 -56.59 -18.86
N LEU A 456 -24.64 -55.45 -18.41
CA LEU A 456 -24.02 -54.39 -19.25
C LEU A 456 -22.55 -54.21 -18.97
N SER A 457 -21.93 -55.14 -18.21
CA SER A 457 -20.51 -55.13 -17.96
C SER A 457 -19.74 -55.51 -19.23
N SER A 458 -18.64 -54.79 -19.53
CA SER A 458 -17.81 -55.04 -20.71
C SER A 458 -16.36 -54.72 -20.47
N GLN A 459 -15.49 -55.40 -21.24
CA GLN A 459 -14.08 -55.04 -21.37
C GLN A 459 -13.78 -54.75 -22.83
N GLY A 460 -12.98 -53.75 -23.11
CA GLY A 460 -12.54 -53.40 -24.44
C GLY A 460 -11.09 -52.95 -24.47
N LEU A 461 -10.39 -53.30 -25.52
CA LEU A 461 -9.05 -52.80 -25.85
C LEU A 461 -9.11 -52.21 -27.26
N GLU A 462 -8.73 -50.94 -27.38
CA GLU A 462 -8.64 -50.24 -28.67
C GLU A 462 -7.17 -49.91 -28.95
N ILE A 463 -6.69 -50.25 -30.15
CA ILE A 463 -5.34 -49.96 -30.59
C ILE A 463 -5.41 -49.05 -31.80
N ASP A 464 -4.91 -47.82 -31.65
CA ASP A 464 -4.81 -46.83 -32.72
C ASP A 464 -3.35 -46.70 -33.18
N LEU A 465 -3.06 -47.09 -34.40
CA LEU A 465 -1.75 -47.05 -35.06
C LEU A 465 -1.66 -45.90 -36.09
N GLY A 466 -2.35 -44.77 -35.85
CA GLY A 466 -2.26 -43.59 -36.68
C GLY A 466 -3.09 -43.58 -37.96
N ASN A 467 -3.33 -44.74 -38.60
CA ASN A 467 -4.18 -44.89 -39.81
C ASN A 467 -4.93 -46.23 -39.87
N THR A 468 -4.78 -47.11 -38.88
CA THR A 468 -5.44 -48.44 -38.89
C THR A 468 -5.96 -48.72 -37.47
N ILE A 469 -7.27 -48.74 -37.32
CA ILE A 469 -7.93 -49.09 -36.07
C ILE A 469 -8.07 -50.60 -36.02
N LEU A 470 -7.39 -51.26 -35.08
CA LEU A 470 -7.60 -52.67 -34.72
C LEU A 470 -8.41 -52.70 -33.42
N VAL A 471 -9.70 -52.98 -33.53
CA VAL A 471 -10.56 -53.23 -32.36
C VAL A 471 -10.53 -54.70 -32.04
N SER A 472 -9.99 -55.07 -30.91
CA SER A 472 -10.09 -56.43 -30.36
C SER A 472 -11.10 -56.41 -29.21
N LEU A 473 -12.19 -57.12 -29.38
CA LEU A 473 -13.14 -57.43 -28.31
C LEU A 473 -12.62 -58.62 -27.52
N ALA A 474 -12.19 -58.42 -26.30
CA ALA A 474 -11.85 -59.49 -25.39
C ALA A 474 -13.12 -60.08 -24.74
N ASN A 475 -13.24 -61.36 -24.85
CA ASN A 475 -14.43 -62.17 -24.63
C ASN A 475 -14.91 -62.39 -23.20
N ASP A 476 -16.19 -62.46 -23.07
CA ASP A 476 -17.18 -63.35 -22.42
C ASP A 476 -16.91 -63.98 -21.04
N ASN A 477 -15.73 -63.96 -20.47
CA ASN A 477 -15.45 -64.72 -19.24
C ASN A 477 -15.49 -63.94 -17.91
N ILE A 478 -15.83 -62.66 -17.94
CA ILE A 478 -15.93 -61.83 -16.69
C ILE A 478 -17.34 -61.77 -16.13
N GLU A 479 -18.34 -62.17 -16.89
CA GLU A 479 -19.75 -62.11 -16.47
C GLU A 479 -20.07 -62.86 -15.17
N LYS A 480 -19.27 -63.87 -14.80
CA LYS A 480 -19.61 -64.72 -13.64
C LYS A 480 -19.10 -64.19 -12.29
N ASN A 481 -18.12 -63.31 -12.26
CA ASN A 481 -17.53 -62.88 -10.99
C ASN A 481 -17.87 -61.45 -10.55
N THR A 482 -18.34 -60.58 -11.43
CA THR A 482 -18.67 -59.20 -11.08
C THR A 482 -20.11 -59.01 -10.67
N ASN A 483 -21.03 -59.92 -11.07
CA ASN A 483 -22.46 -59.81 -10.72
C ASN A 483 -22.76 -60.03 -9.23
N SER A 484 -21.83 -60.55 -8.44
CA SER A 484 -22.05 -60.76 -7.01
C SER A 484 -21.65 -59.59 -6.12
N ILE A 485 -20.98 -58.57 -6.66
CA ILE A 485 -20.44 -57.46 -5.91
C ILE A 485 -21.19 -56.16 -6.22
N MET A 486 -21.84 -56.07 -7.38
CA MET A 486 -22.52 -54.84 -7.81
C MET A 486 -23.98 -54.80 -7.34
N PRO A 487 -24.46 -53.64 -6.90
CA PRO A 487 -25.89 -53.45 -6.59
C PRO A 487 -26.77 -53.71 -7.84
N THR A 488 -27.99 -54.14 -7.66
CA THR A 488 -28.97 -54.35 -8.73
C THR A 488 -29.05 -53.14 -9.68
N ASN A 489 -29.01 -53.39 -10.98
CA ASN A 489 -29.02 -52.37 -12.04
C ASN A 489 -27.74 -51.57 -12.22
N TRP A 490 -26.62 -51.94 -11.56
CA TRP A 490 -25.32 -51.34 -11.79
C TRP A 490 -24.45 -52.30 -12.62
N SER A 491 -23.64 -51.71 -13.48
CA SER A 491 -22.65 -52.41 -14.30
C SER A 491 -21.28 -51.75 -14.25
N ALA A 492 -20.20 -52.51 -14.19
CA ALA A 492 -18.85 -51.99 -14.30
C ALA A 492 -18.31 -52.30 -15.70
N TRP A 493 -17.47 -51.42 -16.20
CA TRP A 493 -16.78 -51.63 -17.47
C TRP A 493 -15.37 -51.07 -17.45
N THR A 494 -14.51 -51.64 -18.28
CA THR A 494 -13.15 -51.15 -18.51
C THR A 494 -12.93 -50.99 -20.00
N SER A 495 -12.12 -50.00 -20.36
CA SER A 495 -11.66 -49.77 -21.73
C SER A 495 -10.18 -49.43 -21.69
N GLY A 496 -9.38 -49.98 -22.58
CA GLY A 496 -7.98 -49.62 -22.77
C GLY A 496 -7.74 -49.12 -24.19
N SER A 497 -6.83 -48.19 -24.36
CA SER A 497 -6.39 -47.74 -25.68
C SER A 497 -4.87 -47.54 -25.73
N THR A 498 -4.28 -47.75 -26.89
CA THR A 498 -2.91 -47.38 -27.21
C THR A 498 -2.91 -46.54 -28.47
N TYR A 499 -1.98 -45.61 -28.56
CA TYR A 499 -1.86 -44.73 -29.72
C TYR A 499 -0.41 -44.40 -30.04
N VAL A 500 -0.15 -44.09 -31.31
CA VAL A 500 1.10 -43.53 -31.80
C VAL A 500 0.76 -42.34 -32.69
N SER A 501 1.39 -41.21 -32.42
CA SER A 501 1.25 -39.98 -33.23
C SER A 501 2.62 -39.54 -33.70
N LYS A 502 2.74 -39.18 -34.99
CA LYS A 502 3.99 -38.68 -35.59
C LYS A 502 3.72 -37.38 -36.32
N ILE A 503 4.39 -36.32 -35.87
CA ILE A 503 4.38 -35.03 -36.52
C ILE A 503 5.78 -34.76 -37.07
N GLY A 504 5.87 -34.39 -38.35
CA GLY A 504 7.14 -34.12 -39.01
C GLY A 504 7.71 -32.73 -38.65
N ASP A 505 8.98 -32.52 -38.99
CA ASP A 505 9.62 -31.22 -38.89
C ASP A 505 8.85 -30.14 -39.63
N SER A 506 8.73 -28.95 -39.02
CA SER A 506 8.25 -27.73 -39.64
C SER A 506 9.35 -26.65 -39.63
N ILE A 507 9.02 -25.46 -40.19
CA ILE A 507 9.96 -24.32 -40.18
C ILE A 507 10.24 -23.84 -38.76
N ASN A 508 9.26 -23.96 -37.86
CA ASN A 508 9.29 -23.43 -36.49
C ASN A 508 9.25 -24.48 -35.38
N SER A 509 9.04 -25.76 -35.68
CA SER A 509 8.86 -26.81 -34.67
C SER A 509 9.58 -28.08 -35.11
N SER A 510 10.28 -28.74 -34.18
CA SER A 510 10.94 -30.00 -34.41
C SER A 510 9.93 -31.16 -34.55
N LYS A 511 10.33 -32.21 -35.26
CA LYS A 511 9.53 -33.46 -35.35
C LYS A 511 9.19 -33.99 -33.96
N GLN A 512 8.03 -34.61 -33.86
CA GLN A 512 7.53 -35.22 -32.63
C GLN A 512 7.04 -36.64 -32.91
N GLU A 513 7.36 -37.54 -32.01
CA GLU A 513 6.84 -38.91 -32.03
C GLU A 513 6.31 -39.23 -30.63
N THR A 514 5.00 -39.45 -30.54
CA THR A 514 4.29 -39.65 -29.26
C THR A 514 3.73 -41.07 -29.26
N GLU A 515 4.07 -41.83 -28.23
CA GLU A 515 3.46 -43.13 -27.93
C GLU A 515 2.73 -43.05 -26.60
N GLY A 516 1.55 -43.65 -26.52
CA GLY A 516 0.82 -43.62 -25.26
C GLY A 516 -0.19 -44.75 -25.12
N GLN A 517 -0.62 -44.90 -23.90
CA GLN A 517 -1.65 -45.86 -23.51
C GLN A 517 -2.57 -45.27 -22.44
N SER A 518 -3.82 -45.69 -22.49
CA SER A 518 -4.78 -45.29 -21.47
C SER A 518 -5.69 -46.43 -21.05
N VAL A 519 -6.20 -46.30 -19.82
CA VAL A 519 -7.19 -47.23 -19.26
C VAL A 519 -8.32 -46.38 -18.66
N ALA A 520 -9.56 -46.75 -19.01
CA ALA A 520 -10.76 -46.18 -18.40
C ALA A 520 -11.47 -47.24 -17.55
N LEU A 521 -11.97 -46.82 -16.42
CA LEU A 521 -12.86 -47.57 -15.55
C LEU A 521 -14.14 -46.78 -15.37
N GLY A 522 -15.27 -47.39 -15.68
CA GLY A 522 -16.56 -46.77 -15.57
C GLY A 522 -17.61 -47.63 -14.90
N PHE A 523 -18.65 -46.96 -14.42
CA PHE A 523 -19.81 -47.56 -13.77
C PHE A 523 -21.08 -46.92 -14.34
N ASP A 524 -22.05 -47.74 -14.70
CA ASP A 524 -23.34 -47.29 -15.19
C ASP A 524 -24.47 -47.89 -14.35
N LYS A 525 -25.51 -47.08 -14.14
CA LYS A 525 -26.77 -47.50 -13.53
C LYS A 525 -27.89 -47.42 -14.56
N LYS A 526 -28.55 -48.54 -14.77
CA LYS A 526 -29.78 -48.59 -15.59
C LYS A 526 -30.94 -48.04 -14.77
N LEU A 527 -31.53 -46.91 -15.22
CA LEU A 527 -32.68 -46.24 -14.59
C LEU A 527 -34.00 -46.72 -15.21
N SER A 528 -33.99 -46.95 -16.53
CA SER A 528 -35.10 -47.54 -17.31
C SER A 528 -34.51 -48.25 -18.54
N ASP A 529 -35.35 -48.85 -19.40
CA ASP A 529 -34.88 -49.45 -20.64
C ASP A 529 -34.33 -48.45 -21.66
N SER A 530 -34.54 -47.16 -21.43
CA SER A 530 -34.03 -46.06 -22.26
C SER A 530 -33.01 -45.16 -21.58
N ASP A 531 -32.97 -45.19 -20.25
CA ASP A 531 -32.23 -44.20 -19.50
C ASP A 531 -31.12 -44.85 -18.65
N PHE A 532 -29.91 -44.31 -18.77
CA PHE A 532 -28.72 -44.74 -18.06
C PHE A 532 -28.04 -43.52 -17.45
N LEU A 533 -27.50 -43.71 -16.26
CA LEU A 533 -26.61 -42.75 -15.60
C LEU A 533 -25.26 -43.46 -15.38
N GLY A 534 -24.17 -42.85 -15.89
CA GLY A 534 -22.84 -43.43 -15.75
C GLY A 534 -21.77 -42.37 -15.44
N PHE A 535 -20.67 -42.84 -14.91
CA PHE A 535 -19.44 -42.07 -14.76
C PHE A 535 -18.25 -42.97 -15.08
N ALA A 536 -17.17 -42.31 -15.54
CA ALA A 536 -15.90 -43.02 -15.81
C ALA A 536 -14.74 -42.15 -15.38
N VAL A 537 -13.64 -42.82 -15.03
CA VAL A 537 -12.34 -42.24 -14.80
C VAL A 537 -11.38 -42.84 -15.79
N GLN A 538 -10.61 -42.04 -16.49
CA GLN A 538 -9.59 -42.43 -17.42
C GLN A 538 -8.21 -42.04 -16.90
N TYR A 539 -7.27 -42.95 -16.97
CA TYR A 539 -5.84 -42.71 -16.69
C TYR A 539 -5.06 -43.02 -17.97
N GLY A 540 -4.15 -42.12 -18.34
CA GLY A 540 -3.28 -42.31 -19.50
C GLY A 540 -1.84 -41.98 -19.16
N GLN A 541 -0.92 -42.59 -19.89
CA GLN A 541 0.51 -42.30 -19.87
C GLN A 541 0.98 -42.20 -21.32
N SER A 542 1.87 -41.25 -21.58
CA SER A 542 2.46 -41.03 -22.89
C SER A 542 3.92 -40.61 -22.77
N ASP A 543 4.72 -41.01 -23.72
CA ASP A 543 6.10 -40.55 -23.94
C ASP A 543 6.16 -39.84 -25.27
N THR A 544 6.84 -38.71 -25.34
CA THR A 544 7.01 -37.93 -26.57
C THR A 544 8.48 -37.63 -26.78
N ASP A 545 9.03 -38.08 -27.89
CA ASP A 545 10.37 -37.74 -28.37
C ASP A 545 10.30 -36.53 -29.29
N ILE A 546 11.17 -35.53 -29.06
CA ILE A 546 11.19 -34.25 -29.78
C ILE A 546 12.57 -34.03 -30.41
N GLY A 547 12.61 -33.73 -31.71
CA GLY A 547 13.84 -33.46 -32.43
C GLY A 547 14.69 -34.72 -32.66
N THR A 548 16.00 -34.51 -32.80
CA THR A 548 16.99 -35.60 -33.00
C THR A 548 17.95 -35.74 -31.82
N ASN A 549 17.87 -34.85 -30.83
CA ASN A 549 18.83 -34.74 -29.73
C ASN A 549 18.33 -35.34 -28.41
N GLY A 550 17.24 -36.12 -28.43
CA GLY A 550 16.75 -36.84 -27.25
C GLY A 550 16.03 -35.95 -26.23
N THR A 551 15.45 -34.83 -26.65
CA THR A 551 14.52 -34.09 -25.81
C THR A 551 13.23 -34.91 -25.71
N SER A 552 12.82 -35.29 -24.49
CA SER A 552 11.59 -36.04 -24.23
C SER A 552 10.69 -35.36 -23.24
N ILE A 553 9.38 -35.59 -23.37
CA ILE A 553 8.34 -35.24 -22.41
C ILE A 553 7.65 -36.52 -21.99
N ASP A 554 7.71 -36.83 -20.71
CA ASP A 554 7.04 -37.99 -20.10
C ASP A 554 5.68 -37.62 -19.52
#